data_676555aff6aeecddcd492495acbcf3b0
#
_entry.id   676555aff6aeecddcd492495acbcf3b0
#
_cell.length_a   1.000
_cell.length_b   1.000
_cell.length_c   1.000
_cell.angle_alpha   90.00
_cell.angle_beta   90.00
_cell.angle_gamma   90.00
#
_symmetry.space_group_name_H-M   'P 1'
#
loop_
_entity.id
_entity.type
_entity.pdbx_description
1 polymer ?
#
loop_
_entity_poly.entity_id
_entity_poly.type
_entity_poly.pdbx_seq_one_letter_code
_entity_poly.pdbx_strand_id
1 'polypeptide(L)'
;MSLEKEAPALVVFTSPMGEKAARIHLFTKIHGLLRGVTYGVSHPSNRVLWQLGNLVKTRIRQRREGGVPIFSGEVLETYAICLFDLPLALDLVQSICALINTTLLEHEACPFLFDQTVYVLTTLCDLGKRRVPKGEAFIGFLNDQSVSLYLRWELLLLETLGFGLDFSGCAVTGKQEGLAYVSPRTGRAVSKSGAGIWRDRLLPLPAFLLTEAEKGDPLLWLEGFRLTGYFLQRHVYDQYHRPIPVIRHRLIERIKALVR
;
A
#
# COMPACT_ATOMS: atom_id res chain seq x y z
N MET A 1 28.93 0.68 -22.68
CA MET A 1 29.06 1.61 -21.53
C MET A 1 28.20 1.09 -20.40
N SER A 2 28.70 1.03 -19.17
CA SER A 2 27.90 0.69 -17.99
C SER A 2 26.99 1.89 -17.69
N LEU A 3 25.67 1.67 -17.67
CA LEU A 3 24.71 2.67 -17.24
C LEU A 3 24.66 2.64 -15.71
N GLU A 4 25.05 3.73 -15.07
CA GLU A 4 24.95 3.90 -13.62
C GLU A 4 23.99 5.04 -13.32
N LYS A 5 23.02 4.79 -12.44
CA LYS A 5 22.00 5.75 -12.00
C LYS A 5 21.90 5.69 -10.50
N GLU A 6 21.61 6.81 -9.86
CA GLU A 6 21.27 6.87 -8.43
C GLU A 6 19.84 7.38 -8.26
N ALA A 7 19.10 6.76 -7.34
CA ALA A 7 17.75 7.21 -7.00
C ALA A 7 17.36 6.74 -5.59
N PRO A 8 16.52 7.50 -4.87
CA PRO A 8 15.78 6.98 -3.73
C PRO A 8 14.83 5.86 -4.20
N ALA A 9 14.79 4.77 -3.43
CA ALA A 9 13.98 3.60 -3.76
C ALA A 9 13.41 2.95 -2.51
N LEU A 10 12.18 2.49 -2.58
CA LEU A 10 11.54 1.68 -1.55
C LEU A 10 11.79 0.20 -1.86
N VAL A 11 12.28 -0.55 -0.89
CA VAL A 11 12.44 -2.01 -1.02
C VAL A 11 11.07 -2.67 -0.88
N VAL A 12 10.52 -3.18 -1.99
CA VAL A 12 9.18 -3.79 -2.01
C VAL A 12 9.19 -5.31 -2.09
N PHE A 13 10.35 -5.91 -2.34
CA PHE A 13 10.53 -7.36 -2.31
C PHE A 13 11.99 -7.71 -2.08
N THR A 14 12.22 -8.74 -1.29
CA THR A 14 13.54 -9.36 -1.09
C THR A 14 13.41 -10.87 -0.99
N SER A 15 14.30 -11.59 -1.66
CA SER A 15 14.36 -13.05 -1.59
C SER A 15 15.81 -13.52 -1.73
N PRO A 16 16.31 -14.38 -0.84
CA PRO A 16 17.65 -14.94 -0.95
C PRO A 16 17.87 -15.66 -2.28
N MET A 17 19.08 -15.53 -2.83
CA MET A 17 19.54 -16.23 -4.04
C MET A 17 20.91 -16.84 -3.74
N GLY A 18 20.91 -18.01 -3.12
CA GLY A 18 22.11 -18.62 -2.52
C GLY A 18 22.58 -17.86 -1.28
N GLU A 19 23.84 -18.05 -0.89
CA GLU A 19 24.39 -17.52 0.36
C GLU A 19 24.83 -16.04 0.28
N LYS A 20 25.19 -15.56 -0.90
CA LYS A 20 25.88 -14.27 -1.08
C LYS A 20 25.06 -13.24 -1.88
N ALA A 21 23.92 -13.62 -2.44
CA ALA A 21 23.09 -12.76 -3.27
C ALA A 21 21.63 -12.77 -2.84
N ALA A 22 20.89 -11.74 -3.23
CA ALA A 22 19.45 -11.67 -3.09
C ALA A 22 18.83 -11.04 -4.33
N ARG A 23 17.62 -11.49 -4.66
CA ARG A 23 16.73 -10.80 -5.60
C ARG A 23 16.02 -9.68 -4.85
N ILE A 24 16.08 -8.48 -5.42
CA ILE A 24 15.50 -7.27 -4.84
C ILE A 24 14.60 -6.61 -5.87
N HIS A 25 13.41 -6.19 -5.43
CA HIS A 25 12.59 -5.29 -6.23
C HIS A 25 12.50 -3.94 -5.53
N LEU A 26 12.68 -2.90 -6.29
CA LEU A 26 12.74 -1.52 -5.84
C LEU A 26 11.65 -0.70 -6.53
N PHE A 27 10.87 0.04 -5.77
CA PHE A 27 9.99 1.05 -6.30
C PHE A 27 10.67 2.39 -6.22
N THR A 28 10.84 3.05 -7.35
CA THR A 28 11.51 4.35 -7.49
C THR A 28 10.57 5.39 -8.07
N LYS A 29 10.80 6.65 -7.76
CA LYS A 29 9.98 7.77 -8.23
C LYS A 29 10.00 7.93 -9.76
N ILE A 30 11.19 7.83 -10.37
CA ILE A 30 11.42 8.19 -11.78
C ILE A 30 11.64 6.98 -12.70
N HIS A 31 11.93 5.81 -12.14
CA HIS A 31 12.17 4.60 -12.93
C HIS A 31 11.12 3.51 -12.68
N GLY A 32 10.07 3.82 -11.90
CA GLY A 32 9.02 2.85 -11.55
C GLY A 32 9.54 1.67 -10.75
N LEU A 33 8.94 0.50 -10.98
CA LEU A 33 9.36 -0.75 -10.37
C LEU A 33 10.58 -1.30 -11.12
N LEU A 34 11.63 -1.63 -10.38
CA LEU A 34 12.85 -2.25 -10.89
C LEU A 34 13.07 -3.61 -10.24
N ARG A 35 13.39 -4.62 -11.02
CA ARG A 35 13.74 -5.96 -10.53
C ARG A 35 15.20 -6.25 -10.84
N GLY A 36 15.96 -6.63 -9.80
CA GLY A 36 17.39 -6.86 -9.95
C GLY A 36 17.95 -7.72 -8.85
N VAL A 37 19.26 -7.69 -8.72
CA VAL A 37 20.00 -8.47 -7.74
C VAL A 37 20.96 -7.60 -6.95
N THR A 38 21.27 -8.05 -5.75
CA THR A 38 22.36 -7.49 -4.93
C THR A 38 23.29 -8.59 -4.48
N TYR A 39 24.52 -8.24 -4.17
CA TYR A 39 25.54 -9.15 -3.68
C TYR A 39 26.02 -8.74 -2.27
N GLY A 40 26.70 -9.67 -1.59
CA GLY A 40 27.24 -9.41 -0.26
C GLY A 40 26.21 -9.42 0.86
N VAL A 41 25.02 -10.03 0.66
CA VAL A 41 23.96 -10.13 1.68
C VAL A 41 24.31 -11.03 2.86
N SER A 42 25.42 -11.75 2.81
CA SER A 42 25.98 -12.46 3.99
C SER A 42 26.43 -11.48 5.07
N HIS A 43 26.82 -10.27 4.72
CA HIS A 43 27.19 -9.25 5.71
C HIS A 43 25.95 -8.65 6.38
N PRO A 44 25.94 -8.52 7.74
CA PRO A 44 24.76 -8.04 8.48
C PRO A 44 24.23 -6.68 8.00
N SER A 45 25.11 -5.72 7.69
CA SER A 45 24.68 -4.38 7.23
C SER A 45 23.90 -4.43 5.93
N ASN A 46 24.28 -5.32 4.99
CA ASN A 46 23.56 -5.48 3.73
C ASN A 46 22.21 -6.19 3.89
N ARG A 47 22.07 -7.04 4.92
CA ARG A 47 20.75 -7.61 5.26
C ARG A 47 19.78 -6.55 5.76
N VAL A 48 20.29 -5.62 6.60
CA VAL A 48 19.46 -4.50 7.09
C VAL A 48 19.08 -3.56 5.95
N LEU A 49 20.02 -3.26 5.05
CA LEU A 49 19.80 -2.39 3.90
C LEU A 49 18.60 -2.85 3.07
N TRP A 50 18.54 -4.14 2.75
CA TRP A 50 17.53 -4.69 1.84
C TRP A 50 16.29 -5.28 2.54
N GLN A 51 16.00 -4.82 3.77
CA GLN A 51 14.75 -5.20 4.42
C GLN A 51 13.54 -4.56 3.74
N LEU A 52 12.45 -5.33 3.69
CA LEU A 52 11.19 -4.90 3.12
C LEU A 52 10.70 -3.61 3.82
N GLY A 53 10.28 -2.63 3.04
CA GLY A 53 9.80 -1.35 3.52
C GLY A 53 10.90 -0.33 3.79
N ASN A 54 12.19 -0.66 3.67
CA ASN A 54 13.25 0.35 3.81
C ASN A 54 13.27 1.30 2.62
N LEU A 55 13.46 2.59 2.91
CA LEU A 55 13.82 3.59 1.91
C LEU A 55 15.35 3.65 1.82
N VAL A 56 15.88 3.48 0.62
CA VAL A 56 17.32 3.39 0.36
C VAL A 56 17.74 4.37 -0.73
N LYS A 57 18.93 4.93 -0.62
CA LYS A 57 19.60 5.57 -1.75
C LYS A 57 20.31 4.47 -2.52
N THR A 58 19.76 4.09 -3.67
CA THR A 58 20.30 2.99 -4.47
C THR A 58 21.12 3.47 -5.63
N ARG A 59 22.22 2.75 -5.93
CA ARG A 59 22.94 2.79 -7.18
C ARG A 59 22.53 1.61 -8.01
N ILE A 60 22.07 1.92 -9.24
CA ILE A 60 21.57 0.97 -10.22
C ILE A 60 22.63 0.83 -11.29
N ARG A 61 23.25 -0.34 -11.41
CA ARG A 61 24.27 -0.62 -12.42
C ARG A 61 23.77 -1.69 -13.37
N GLN A 62 23.76 -1.38 -14.66
CA GLN A 62 23.47 -2.35 -15.72
C GLN A 62 24.69 -2.51 -16.63
N ARG A 63 25.09 -3.75 -16.92
CA ARG A 63 26.22 -4.04 -17.82
C ARG A 63 25.89 -3.77 -19.28
N ARG A 64 24.62 -3.93 -19.66
CA ARG A 64 24.09 -3.69 -21.01
C ARG A 64 22.62 -3.31 -20.89
N GLU A 65 22.10 -2.63 -21.89
CA GLU A 65 20.69 -2.33 -21.99
C GLU A 65 19.84 -3.62 -21.95
N GLY A 66 18.76 -3.64 -21.17
CA GLY A 66 17.94 -4.84 -20.94
C GLY A 66 18.57 -5.92 -20.04
N GLY A 67 19.80 -5.71 -19.53
CA GLY A 67 20.43 -6.63 -18.59
C GLY A 67 19.82 -6.51 -17.19
N VAL A 68 19.96 -7.56 -16.36
CA VAL A 68 19.50 -7.54 -14.97
C VAL A 68 20.27 -6.48 -14.19
N PRO A 69 19.59 -5.50 -13.55
CA PRO A 69 20.24 -4.49 -12.73
C PRO A 69 20.92 -5.10 -11.50
N ILE A 70 22.07 -4.55 -11.15
CA ILE A 70 22.77 -4.85 -9.89
C ILE A 70 22.59 -3.63 -8.98
N PHE A 71 22.07 -3.88 -7.79
CA PHE A 71 21.82 -2.84 -6.81
C PHE A 71 22.90 -2.82 -5.73
N SER A 72 23.31 -1.61 -5.36
CA SER A 72 24.07 -1.29 -4.15
C SER A 72 23.54 0.02 -3.60
N GLY A 73 23.83 0.37 -2.35
CA GLY A 73 23.33 1.62 -1.79
C GLY A 73 23.52 1.72 -0.29
N GLU A 74 22.81 2.66 0.30
CA GLU A 74 22.77 2.96 1.72
C GLU A 74 21.35 3.20 2.20
N VAL A 75 21.10 2.95 3.48
CA VAL A 75 19.77 3.16 4.07
C VAL A 75 19.55 4.67 4.25
N LEU A 76 18.37 5.14 3.83
CA LEU A 76 17.87 6.48 4.16
C LEU A 76 16.93 6.41 5.37
N GLU A 77 15.93 5.50 5.36
CA GLU A 77 14.97 5.33 6.44
C GLU A 77 14.63 3.85 6.66
N THR A 78 14.41 3.46 7.92
CA THR A 78 14.07 2.09 8.32
C THR A 78 12.67 2.04 8.94
N TYR A 79 11.63 2.05 8.11
CA TYR A 79 10.25 2.11 8.60
C TYR A 79 9.85 0.88 9.42
N ALA A 80 10.28 -0.32 9.03
CA ALA A 80 9.94 -1.54 9.76
C ALA A 80 10.44 -1.54 11.21
N ILE A 81 11.61 -0.95 11.47
CA ILE A 81 12.17 -0.86 12.83
C ILE A 81 11.33 0.08 13.70
N CYS A 82 10.89 1.22 13.14
CA CYS A 82 10.03 2.17 13.86
C CYS A 82 8.69 1.58 14.28
N LEU A 83 8.22 0.55 13.56
CA LEU A 83 6.90 -0.05 13.72
C LEU A 83 6.94 -1.42 14.41
N PHE A 84 8.09 -1.84 14.94
CA PHE A 84 8.29 -3.17 15.52
C PHE A 84 7.28 -3.51 16.63
N ASP A 85 6.93 -2.53 17.47
CA ASP A 85 5.95 -2.67 18.55
C ASP A 85 4.49 -2.51 18.09
N LEU A 86 4.25 -2.29 16.79
CA LEU A 86 2.93 -2.05 16.21
C LEU A 86 2.62 -3.08 15.12
N PRO A 87 2.18 -4.29 15.47
CA PRO A 87 2.00 -5.40 14.53
C PRO A 87 1.05 -5.09 13.38
N LEU A 88 -0.03 -4.30 13.65
CA LEU A 88 -0.97 -3.88 12.61
C LEU A 88 -0.28 -2.96 11.58
N ALA A 89 0.49 -1.98 12.04
CA ALA A 89 1.21 -1.07 11.16
C ALA A 89 2.28 -1.79 10.31
N LEU A 90 2.96 -2.79 10.88
CA LEU A 90 3.88 -3.66 10.11
C LEU A 90 3.16 -4.43 9.01
N ASP A 91 1.97 -5.01 9.31
CA ASP A 91 1.18 -5.72 8.30
C ASP A 91 0.70 -4.76 7.19
N LEU A 92 0.39 -3.49 7.52
CA LEU A 92 0.06 -2.44 6.52
C LEU A 92 1.25 -2.17 5.59
N VAL A 93 2.46 -1.96 6.13
CA VAL A 93 3.68 -1.76 5.33
C VAL A 93 3.95 -2.96 4.42
N GLN A 94 3.85 -4.17 4.94
CA GLN A 94 4.04 -5.39 4.15
C GLN A 94 2.99 -5.51 3.03
N SER A 95 1.74 -5.13 3.31
CA SER A 95 0.67 -5.13 2.31
C SER A 95 0.91 -4.09 1.22
N ILE A 96 1.33 -2.87 1.56
CA ILE A 96 1.75 -1.83 0.60
C ILE A 96 2.83 -2.38 -0.33
N CYS A 97 3.91 -2.93 0.23
CA CYS A 97 5.01 -3.49 -0.56
C CYS A 97 4.55 -4.62 -1.49
N ALA A 98 3.71 -5.52 -1.00
CA ALA A 98 3.20 -6.63 -1.78
C ALA A 98 2.27 -6.17 -2.92
N LEU A 99 1.39 -5.19 -2.67
CA LEU A 99 0.53 -4.61 -3.70
C LEU A 99 1.37 -3.92 -4.77
N ILE A 100 2.31 -3.04 -4.42
CA ILE A 100 3.21 -2.39 -5.38
C ILE A 100 3.94 -3.44 -6.24
N ASN A 101 4.54 -4.44 -5.59
CA ASN A 101 5.33 -5.47 -6.27
C ASN A 101 4.50 -6.32 -7.26
N THR A 102 3.20 -6.47 -7.02
CA THR A 102 2.34 -7.36 -7.82
C THR A 102 1.46 -6.63 -8.83
N THR A 103 1.28 -5.31 -8.69
CA THR A 103 0.37 -4.53 -9.55
C THR A 103 1.08 -3.57 -10.49
N LEU A 104 2.26 -3.04 -10.10
CA LEU A 104 2.97 -2.09 -10.96
C LEU A 104 3.77 -2.80 -12.05
N LEU A 105 3.81 -2.18 -13.22
CA LEU A 105 4.65 -2.61 -14.33
C LEU A 105 6.09 -2.14 -14.12
N GLU A 106 7.05 -2.93 -14.64
CA GLU A 106 8.45 -2.55 -14.60
C GLU A 106 8.69 -1.34 -15.50
N HIS A 107 9.58 -0.45 -15.04
CA HIS A 107 10.01 0.74 -15.76
C HIS A 107 8.92 1.80 -16.03
N GLU A 108 7.73 1.63 -15.47
CA GLU A 108 6.66 2.62 -15.54
C GLU A 108 6.71 3.55 -14.32
N ALA A 109 7.05 4.82 -14.55
CA ALA A 109 7.16 5.80 -13.48
C ALA A 109 5.77 6.19 -12.93
N CYS A 110 5.61 6.12 -11.62
CA CYS A 110 4.43 6.57 -10.89
C CYS A 110 4.83 7.55 -9.77
N PRO A 111 5.29 8.79 -10.13
CA PRO A 111 5.91 9.71 -9.16
C PRO A 111 4.98 10.07 -8.00
N PHE A 112 3.72 10.31 -8.28
CA PHE A 112 2.74 10.69 -7.26
C PHE A 112 2.46 9.52 -6.30
N LEU A 113 2.28 8.31 -6.82
CA LEU A 113 2.11 7.12 -5.97
C LEU A 113 3.35 6.87 -5.10
N PHE A 114 4.57 7.09 -5.64
CA PHE A 114 5.80 6.96 -4.86
C PHE A 114 5.82 7.95 -3.70
N ASP A 115 5.58 9.24 -3.95
CA ASP A 115 5.58 10.28 -2.92
C ASP A 115 4.52 10.00 -1.85
N GLN A 116 3.32 9.61 -2.25
CA GLN A 116 2.25 9.24 -1.32
C GLN A 116 2.56 7.97 -0.52
N THR A 117 3.24 6.99 -1.13
CA THR A 117 3.69 5.79 -0.42
C THR A 117 4.71 6.15 0.67
N VAL A 118 5.71 6.97 0.33
CA VAL A 118 6.71 7.45 1.31
C VAL A 118 6.03 8.26 2.42
N TYR A 119 5.08 9.14 2.08
CA TYR A 119 4.29 9.89 3.06
C TYR A 119 3.54 8.98 4.03
N VAL A 120 2.85 7.95 3.53
CA VAL A 120 2.14 6.96 4.37
C VAL A 120 3.11 6.26 5.32
N LEU A 121 4.24 5.76 4.82
CA LEU A 121 5.23 5.04 5.64
C LEU A 121 5.84 5.95 6.73
N THR A 122 6.16 7.20 6.37
CA THR A 122 6.68 8.19 7.31
C THR A 122 5.65 8.51 8.38
N THR A 123 4.39 8.74 8.00
CA THR A 123 3.30 9.03 8.94
C THR A 123 3.06 7.85 9.90
N LEU A 124 3.05 6.61 9.40
CA LEU A 124 2.94 5.42 10.25
C LEU A 124 4.09 5.35 11.27
N CYS A 125 5.32 5.64 10.82
CA CYS A 125 6.49 5.64 11.69
C CYS A 125 6.41 6.75 12.77
N ASP A 126 5.96 7.93 12.40
CA ASP A 126 5.80 9.06 13.34
C ASP A 126 4.68 8.81 14.35
N LEU A 127 3.60 8.17 13.94
CA LEU A 127 2.57 7.67 14.85
C LEU A 127 3.16 6.67 15.85
N GLY A 128 4.02 5.74 15.39
CA GLY A 128 4.70 4.76 16.24
C GLY A 128 5.69 5.36 17.24
N LYS A 129 6.35 6.46 16.88
CA LYS A 129 7.31 7.18 17.75
C LYS A 129 6.64 8.01 18.85
N ARG A 130 5.34 8.28 18.76
CA ARG A 130 4.64 9.08 19.78
C ARG A 130 4.67 8.34 21.12
N ARG A 131 5.43 8.90 22.07
CA ARG A 131 5.51 8.43 23.47
C ARG A 131 4.27 8.92 24.23
N VAL A 132 3.15 8.26 24.05
CA VAL A 132 1.92 8.51 24.82
C VAL A 132 1.67 7.28 25.71
N PRO A 133 1.06 7.42 26.91
CA PRO A 133 0.74 6.27 27.75
C PRO A 133 0.01 5.20 26.93
N LYS A 134 0.53 3.96 26.96
CA LYS A 134 -0.01 2.82 26.18
C LYS A 134 -1.33 2.35 26.79
N GLY A 135 -2.40 3.14 26.60
CA GLY A 135 -3.77 2.74 26.93
C GLY A 135 -4.54 2.24 25.71
N GLU A 136 -5.59 1.46 25.91
CA GLU A 136 -6.44 0.92 24.83
C GLU A 136 -6.97 2.01 23.89
N ALA A 137 -7.39 3.16 24.45
CA ALA A 137 -7.86 4.30 23.66
C ALA A 137 -6.79 4.88 22.72
N PHE A 138 -5.52 4.88 23.14
CA PHE A 138 -4.42 5.34 22.29
C PHE A 138 -4.10 4.34 21.18
N ILE A 139 -4.10 3.05 21.50
CA ILE A 139 -3.92 1.99 20.48
C ILE A 139 -5.06 2.05 19.46
N GLY A 140 -6.32 2.25 19.91
CA GLY A 140 -7.46 2.44 19.04
C GLY A 140 -7.31 3.64 18.10
N PHE A 141 -6.83 4.79 18.61
CA PHE A 141 -6.55 5.98 17.81
C PHE A 141 -5.42 5.74 16.77
N LEU A 142 -4.32 5.09 17.16
CA LEU A 142 -3.23 4.75 16.24
C LEU A 142 -3.70 3.83 15.13
N ASN A 143 -4.51 2.83 15.48
CA ASN A 143 -5.04 1.88 14.52
C ASN A 143 -5.98 2.57 13.53
N ASP A 144 -6.86 3.47 14.01
CA ASP A 144 -7.77 4.23 13.13
C ASP A 144 -7.00 5.07 12.12
N GLN A 145 -6.05 5.89 12.59
CA GLN A 145 -5.23 6.72 11.71
C GLN A 145 -4.46 5.86 10.68
N SER A 146 -3.88 4.77 11.13
CA SER A 146 -3.07 3.88 10.30
C SER A 146 -3.89 3.18 9.22
N VAL A 147 -5.05 2.61 9.59
CA VAL A 147 -5.91 1.87 8.66
C VAL A 147 -6.61 2.82 7.69
N SER A 148 -7.08 3.97 8.16
CA SER A 148 -7.71 4.99 7.31
C SER A 148 -6.72 5.51 6.26
N LEU A 149 -5.49 5.79 6.65
CA LEU A 149 -4.41 6.23 5.75
C LEU A 149 -4.08 5.16 4.70
N TYR A 150 -3.98 3.89 5.12
CA TYR A 150 -3.73 2.77 4.24
C TYR A 150 -4.87 2.56 3.22
N LEU A 151 -6.13 2.62 3.63
CA LEU A 151 -7.26 2.42 2.71
C LEU A 151 -7.38 3.54 1.70
N ARG A 152 -7.07 4.79 2.08
CA ARG A 152 -6.96 5.90 1.12
C ARG A 152 -5.81 5.69 0.13
N TRP A 153 -4.69 5.12 0.61
CA TRP A 153 -3.59 4.74 -0.27
C TRP A 153 -4.00 3.61 -1.25
N GLU A 154 -4.80 2.62 -0.83
CA GLU A 154 -5.35 1.62 -1.77
C GLU A 154 -6.26 2.25 -2.84
N LEU A 155 -7.07 3.26 -2.48
CA LEU A 155 -7.87 4.01 -3.45
C LEU A 155 -6.97 4.75 -4.47
N LEU A 156 -5.89 5.37 -4.01
CA LEU A 156 -4.90 6.01 -4.87
C LEU A 156 -4.19 4.99 -5.77
N LEU A 157 -3.87 3.80 -5.26
CA LEU A 157 -3.31 2.73 -6.07
C LEU A 157 -4.26 2.34 -7.20
N LEU A 158 -5.56 2.16 -6.90
CA LEU A 158 -6.59 1.88 -7.91
C LEU A 158 -6.66 2.99 -8.96
N GLU A 159 -6.62 4.25 -8.55
CA GLU A 159 -6.60 5.40 -9.46
C GLU A 159 -5.35 5.39 -10.36
N THR A 160 -4.17 5.15 -9.79
CA THR A 160 -2.90 5.03 -10.53
C THR A 160 -2.95 3.91 -11.57
N LEU A 161 -3.64 2.81 -11.27
CA LEU A 161 -3.83 1.68 -12.18
C LEU A 161 -4.95 1.90 -13.22
N GLY A 162 -5.61 3.08 -13.21
CA GLY A 162 -6.70 3.43 -14.14
C GLY A 162 -8.09 2.95 -13.71
N PHE A 163 -8.24 2.50 -12.46
CA PHE A 163 -9.50 2.01 -11.90
C PHE A 163 -10.00 2.86 -10.73
N GLY A 164 -9.73 4.17 -10.76
CA GLY A 164 -10.13 5.14 -9.74
C GLY A 164 -11.63 5.13 -9.48
N LEU A 165 -12.02 5.30 -8.23
CA LEU A 165 -13.40 5.41 -7.81
C LEU A 165 -13.83 6.88 -7.80
N ASP A 166 -15.07 7.14 -8.19
CA ASP A 166 -15.61 8.51 -8.25
C ASP A 166 -16.58 8.76 -7.10
N PHE A 167 -16.15 9.58 -6.15
CA PHE A 167 -16.92 10.00 -4.98
C PHE A 167 -17.38 11.47 -5.09
N SER A 168 -17.26 12.10 -6.26
CA SER A 168 -17.63 13.51 -6.47
C SER A 168 -19.12 13.78 -6.31
N GLY A 169 -19.97 12.75 -6.50
CA GLY A 169 -21.41 12.86 -6.34
C GLY A 169 -22.13 11.54 -6.57
N CYS A 170 -23.38 11.51 -6.16
CA CYS A 170 -24.24 10.35 -6.33
C CYS A 170 -24.54 10.10 -7.83
N ALA A 171 -24.24 8.91 -8.33
CA ALA A 171 -24.49 8.52 -9.72
C ALA A 171 -25.99 8.56 -10.11
N VAL A 172 -26.91 8.53 -9.15
CA VAL A 172 -28.36 8.50 -9.37
C VAL A 172 -28.99 9.88 -9.19
N THR A 173 -28.64 10.59 -8.11
CA THR A 173 -29.29 11.87 -7.74
C THR A 173 -28.47 13.11 -8.10
N GLY A 174 -27.19 12.96 -8.44
CA GLY A 174 -26.24 14.04 -8.66
C GLY A 174 -25.78 14.77 -7.38
N LYS A 175 -26.38 14.49 -6.22
CA LYS A 175 -26.07 15.17 -4.95
C LYS A 175 -24.73 14.70 -4.40
N GLN A 176 -24.00 15.61 -3.75
CA GLN A 176 -22.71 15.31 -3.10
C GLN A 176 -22.90 14.80 -1.67
N GLU A 177 -24.06 15.04 -1.08
CA GLU A 177 -24.36 14.68 0.31
C GLU A 177 -24.96 13.28 0.45
N GLY A 178 -24.74 12.66 1.62
CA GLY A 178 -25.33 11.39 2.00
C GLY A 178 -24.80 10.21 1.16
N LEU A 179 -23.61 10.32 0.60
CA LEU A 179 -22.94 9.21 -0.10
C LEU A 179 -22.66 8.11 0.92
N ALA A 180 -23.08 6.87 0.60
CA ALA A 180 -22.99 5.75 1.53
C ALA A 180 -22.65 4.42 0.86
N TYR A 181 -22.66 4.38 -0.46
CA TYR A 181 -22.41 3.18 -1.26
C TYR A 181 -21.58 3.49 -2.48
N VAL A 182 -21.01 2.45 -3.08
CA VAL A 182 -20.34 2.48 -4.39
C VAL A 182 -20.94 1.41 -5.29
N SER A 183 -21.21 1.76 -6.53
CA SER A 183 -21.67 0.83 -7.55
C SER A 183 -20.51 -0.11 -7.95
N PRO A 184 -20.63 -1.43 -7.78
CA PRO A 184 -19.59 -2.39 -8.17
C PRO A 184 -19.37 -2.44 -9.69
N ARG A 185 -20.32 -1.90 -10.47
CA ARG A 185 -20.24 -1.86 -11.92
C ARG A 185 -19.46 -0.66 -12.43
N THR A 186 -19.67 0.52 -11.81
CA THR A 186 -19.16 1.80 -12.34
C THR A 186 -18.10 2.47 -11.48
N GLY A 187 -17.88 2.00 -10.24
CA GLY A 187 -16.98 2.66 -9.28
C GLY A 187 -17.49 4.00 -8.75
N ARG A 188 -18.72 4.42 -9.11
CA ARG A 188 -19.28 5.72 -8.70
C ARG A 188 -20.05 5.61 -7.40
N ALA A 189 -19.96 6.66 -6.61
CA ALA A 189 -20.70 6.75 -5.35
C ALA A 189 -22.22 6.82 -5.55
N VAL A 190 -22.97 6.30 -4.58
CA VAL A 190 -24.43 6.34 -4.52
C VAL A 190 -24.86 6.77 -3.12
N SER A 191 -25.79 7.75 -3.04
CA SER A 191 -26.33 8.21 -1.76
C SER A 191 -27.32 7.20 -1.16
N LYS A 192 -27.56 7.29 0.15
CA LYS A 192 -28.59 6.49 0.83
C LYS A 192 -29.96 6.60 0.13
N SER A 193 -30.36 7.81 -0.27
CA SER A 193 -31.63 8.06 -0.97
C SER A 193 -31.63 7.54 -2.40
N GLY A 194 -30.46 7.51 -3.09
CA GLY A 194 -30.33 7.02 -4.45
C GLY A 194 -30.19 5.50 -4.59
N ALA A 195 -29.89 4.80 -3.49
CA ALA A 195 -29.67 3.34 -3.52
C ALA A 195 -30.95 2.54 -3.85
N GLY A 196 -32.12 2.98 -3.36
CA GLY A 196 -33.40 2.32 -3.61
C GLY A 196 -33.34 0.81 -3.42
N ILE A 197 -33.95 0.07 -4.33
CA ILE A 197 -34.00 -1.40 -4.35
C ILE A 197 -32.63 -2.05 -4.63
N TRP A 198 -31.64 -1.29 -5.08
CA TRP A 198 -30.29 -1.80 -5.43
C TRP A 198 -29.33 -1.84 -4.25
N ARG A 199 -29.76 -1.36 -3.07
CA ARG A 199 -28.94 -1.22 -1.86
C ARG A 199 -28.09 -2.47 -1.57
N ASP A 200 -28.68 -3.64 -1.60
CA ASP A 200 -28.01 -4.90 -1.24
C ASP A 200 -26.99 -5.37 -2.28
N ARG A 201 -27.00 -4.75 -3.46
CA ARG A 201 -26.03 -5.02 -4.54
C ARG A 201 -24.91 -3.99 -4.61
N LEU A 202 -24.98 -2.95 -3.78
CA LEU A 202 -23.95 -1.91 -3.70
C LEU A 202 -22.91 -2.27 -2.64
N LEU A 203 -21.71 -1.75 -2.80
CA LEU A 203 -20.64 -1.86 -1.81
C LEU A 203 -20.77 -0.72 -0.79
N PRO A 204 -20.57 -0.95 0.51
CA PRO A 204 -20.57 0.12 1.48
C PRO A 204 -19.44 1.11 1.22
N LEU A 205 -19.71 2.39 1.48
CA LEU A 205 -18.73 3.48 1.42
C LEU A 205 -18.63 4.12 2.81
N PRO A 206 -17.65 3.73 3.63
CA PRO A 206 -17.44 4.32 4.95
C PRO A 206 -17.11 5.80 4.87
N ALA A 207 -17.70 6.60 5.77
CA ALA A 207 -17.57 8.07 5.76
C ALA A 207 -16.11 8.54 5.92
N PHE A 208 -15.27 7.80 6.68
CA PHE A 208 -13.87 8.14 6.87
C PHE A 208 -13.05 8.10 5.57
N LEU A 209 -13.53 7.45 4.50
CA LEU A 209 -12.90 7.49 3.17
C LEU A 209 -13.24 8.77 2.40
N LEU A 210 -14.35 9.43 2.75
CA LEU A 210 -14.77 10.69 2.12
C LEU A 210 -14.11 11.91 2.77
N THR A 211 -13.92 11.90 4.08
CA THR A 211 -13.35 13.03 4.81
C THR A 211 -12.46 12.55 5.97
N GLU A 212 -11.41 13.32 6.27
CA GLU A 212 -10.51 13.05 7.40
C GLU A 212 -11.12 13.38 8.76
N ALA A 213 -12.22 14.15 8.78
CA ALA A 213 -12.93 14.48 10.01
C ALA A 213 -13.66 13.28 10.61
N GLU A 214 -14.03 12.31 9.78
CA GLU A 214 -14.74 11.10 10.19
C GLU A 214 -13.74 10.03 10.64
N LYS A 215 -14.06 9.36 11.75
CA LYS A 215 -13.27 8.27 12.29
C LYS A 215 -13.80 6.92 11.82
N GLY A 216 -12.89 5.98 11.65
CA GLY A 216 -13.21 4.59 11.43
C GLY A 216 -13.22 3.79 12.74
N ASP A 217 -13.82 2.64 12.69
CA ASP A 217 -13.73 1.58 13.68
C ASP A 217 -13.45 0.24 12.95
N PRO A 218 -13.16 -0.85 13.66
CA PRO A 218 -12.85 -2.11 13.00
C PRO A 218 -13.93 -2.63 12.04
N LEU A 219 -15.20 -2.37 12.27
CA LEU A 219 -16.29 -2.75 11.35
C LEU A 219 -16.26 -1.89 10.08
N LEU A 220 -16.13 -0.58 10.24
CA LEU A 220 -16.02 0.35 9.11
C LEU A 220 -14.73 0.10 8.30
N TRP A 221 -13.61 -0.25 8.95
CA TRP A 221 -12.38 -0.63 8.23
C TRP A 221 -12.59 -1.88 7.39
N LEU A 222 -13.29 -2.91 7.91
CA LEU A 222 -13.62 -4.11 7.14
C LEU A 222 -14.49 -3.80 5.92
N GLU A 223 -15.43 -2.86 6.04
CA GLU A 223 -16.19 -2.36 4.89
C GLU A 223 -15.28 -1.67 3.87
N GLY A 224 -14.34 -0.83 4.30
CA GLY A 224 -13.33 -0.21 3.45
C GLY A 224 -12.47 -1.26 2.72
N PHE A 225 -11.98 -2.28 3.43
CA PHE A 225 -11.25 -3.41 2.84
C PHE A 225 -12.09 -4.22 1.85
N ARG A 226 -13.39 -4.37 2.11
CA ARG A 226 -14.32 -5.01 1.17
C ARG A 226 -14.48 -4.19 -0.10
N LEU A 227 -14.60 -2.87 0.04
CA LEU A 227 -14.72 -1.94 -1.09
C LEU A 227 -13.47 -2.00 -1.98
N THR A 228 -12.30 -1.67 -1.44
CA THR A 228 -11.06 -1.62 -2.22
C THR A 228 -10.66 -3.00 -2.74
N GLY A 229 -10.86 -4.05 -1.93
CA GLY A 229 -10.58 -5.43 -2.30
C GLY A 229 -11.42 -5.93 -3.46
N TYR A 230 -12.70 -5.52 -3.55
CA TYR A 230 -13.54 -5.87 -4.68
C TYR A 230 -12.97 -5.34 -6.01
N PHE A 231 -12.55 -4.07 -6.03
CA PHE A 231 -12.01 -3.46 -7.24
C PHE A 231 -10.61 -3.97 -7.58
N LEU A 232 -9.75 -4.17 -6.58
CA LEU A 232 -8.45 -4.81 -6.78
C LEU A 232 -8.60 -6.20 -7.39
N GLN A 233 -9.46 -7.05 -6.80
CA GLN A 233 -9.68 -8.40 -7.32
C GLN A 233 -10.18 -8.35 -8.75
N ARG A 234 -11.28 -7.65 -9.00
CA ARG A 234 -11.97 -7.65 -10.29
C ARG A 234 -11.16 -7.04 -11.43
N HIS A 235 -10.49 -5.92 -11.18
CA HIS A 235 -9.87 -5.13 -12.23
C HIS A 235 -8.36 -5.36 -12.36
N VAL A 236 -7.72 -5.83 -11.30
CA VAL A 236 -6.27 -6.02 -11.31
C VAL A 236 -5.90 -7.50 -11.30
N TYR A 237 -6.37 -8.26 -10.32
CA TYR A 237 -5.89 -9.63 -10.13
C TYR A 237 -6.60 -10.66 -11.01
N ASP A 238 -7.92 -10.54 -11.22
CA ASP A 238 -8.68 -11.49 -12.07
C ASP A 238 -8.21 -11.45 -13.53
N GLN A 239 -7.75 -10.30 -14.03
CA GLN A 239 -7.23 -10.17 -15.39
C GLN A 239 -5.98 -11.04 -15.63
N TYR A 240 -5.19 -11.30 -14.59
CA TYR A 240 -3.97 -12.10 -14.65
C TYR A 240 -4.15 -13.48 -14.00
N HIS A 241 -5.37 -13.86 -13.60
CA HIS A 241 -5.67 -15.11 -12.88
C HIS A 241 -4.79 -15.28 -11.63
N ARG A 242 -4.54 -14.20 -10.91
CA ARG A 242 -3.71 -14.19 -9.70
C ARG A 242 -4.56 -13.83 -8.47
N PRO A 243 -4.28 -14.42 -7.30
CA PRO A 243 -4.93 -14.01 -6.06
C PRO A 243 -4.33 -12.68 -5.55
N ILE A 244 -5.13 -11.92 -4.81
CA ILE A 244 -4.62 -10.80 -3.99
C ILE A 244 -3.57 -11.35 -3.02
N PRO A 245 -2.48 -10.60 -2.73
CA PRO A 245 -1.43 -11.04 -1.81
C PRO A 245 -1.94 -11.52 -0.46
N VAL A 246 -1.44 -12.67 0.00
CA VAL A 246 -1.85 -13.31 1.26
C VAL A 246 -1.66 -12.38 2.46
N ILE A 247 -0.67 -11.49 2.44
CA ILE A 247 -0.44 -10.53 3.52
C ILE A 247 -1.65 -9.60 3.72
N ARG A 248 -2.34 -9.21 2.63
CA ARG A 248 -3.56 -8.40 2.74
C ARG A 248 -4.71 -9.19 3.39
N HIS A 249 -4.83 -10.47 3.12
CA HIS A 249 -5.80 -11.34 3.80
C HIS A 249 -5.47 -11.47 5.30
N ARG A 250 -4.19 -11.66 5.64
CA ARG A 250 -3.76 -11.73 7.04
C ARG A 250 -4.04 -10.43 7.79
N LEU A 251 -3.85 -9.28 7.15
CA LEU A 251 -4.20 -7.97 7.70
C LEU A 251 -5.70 -7.88 8.03
N ILE A 252 -6.57 -8.32 7.11
CA ILE A 252 -8.03 -8.35 7.33
C ILE A 252 -8.38 -9.27 8.51
N GLU A 253 -7.77 -10.46 8.61
CA GLU A 253 -8.02 -11.38 9.74
C GLU A 253 -7.57 -10.78 11.09
N ARG A 254 -6.45 -10.03 11.11
CA ARG A 254 -6.04 -9.28 12.29
C ARG A 254 -7.07 -8.24 12.70
N ILE A 255 -7.62 -7.49 11.75
CA ILE A 255 -8.67 -6.49 12.03
C ILE A 255 -9.95 -7.16 12.52
N LYS A 256 -10.35 -8.30 11.94
CA LYS A 256 -11.50 -9.09 12.44
C LYS A 256 -11.32 -9.53 13.90
N ALA A 257 -10.10 -9.81 14.32
CA ALA A 257 -9.83 -10.16 15.71
C ALA A 257 -10.01 -9.00 16.70
N LEU A 258 -10.00 -7.75 16.22
CA LEU A 258 -10.29 -6.55 17.04
C LEU A 258 -11.79 -6.31 17.25
N VAL A 259 -12.65 -6.99 16.48
CA VAL A 259 -14.13 -6.88 16.59
C VAL A 259 -14.67 -7.87 17.63
N ARG A 260 -13.90 -8.90 17.97
CA ARG A 260 -14.26 -9.94 18.96
C ARG A 260 -13.95 -9.50 20.38
#